data_e7af4ab3ac1fd16d66370242a108a5bb
#
_entry.id   e7af4ab3ac1fd16d66370242a108a5bb
#
_cell.length_a   1.000
_cell.length_b   1.000
_cell.length_c   1.000
_cell.angle_alpha   90.00
_cell.angle_beta   90.00
_cell.angle_gamma   90.00
#
_symmetry.space_group_name_H-M   'P 1'
#
loop_
_entity.id
_entity.type
_entity.pdbx_description
1 polymer ?
#
loop_
_entity_poly.entity_id
_entity_poly.type
_entity_poly.pdbx_seq_one_letter_code
_entity_poly.pdbx_strand_id
1 'polypeptide(L)'
;NYDILMVNYHDDTHSFTNFRHCKKHIIDMAVISEVSRLSWRSIAEDMTLDEYEAVLSELGMKRNRYTPWQVAIGSGFACGGFCIQFGCDWVSFFYASIAAILGFRLKMYLGKRGTNVYAGTGISAFVATMIAWLFSLLSVGSLAAYTPQFLHSATPWHPLLACALFIVPGVPLINFVSDMLDGHIQTGITRALN
;
A
#
# COMPACT_ATOMS: atom_id res chain seq x y z
N ASN A 1 -6.86 4.95 -22.16
CA ASN A 1 -5.99 3.79 -22.00
C ASN A 1 -4.97 4.10 -20.91
N TYR A 2 -5.04 3.42 -19.77
CA TYR A 2 -4.23 3.68 -18.57
C TYR A 2 -2.73 3.50 -18.79
N ASP A 3 -2.36 2.85 -19.86
CA ASP A 3 -0.98 2.46 -20.13
C ASP A 3 -0.22 3.45 -21.01
N ILE A 4 -0.88 4.52 -21.46
CA ILE A 4 -0.28 5.49 -22.36
C ILE A 4 -0.28 6.87 -21.71
N LEU A 5 0.92 7.42 -21.49
CA LEU A 5 1.13 8.81 -21.14
C LEU A 5 1.33 9.59 -22.44
N MET A 6 0.45 10.57 -22.68
CA MET A 6 0.60 11.53 -23.77
C MET A 6 1.03 12.87 -23.18
N VAL A 7 2.15 13.36 -23.66
CA VAL A 7 2.66 14.70 -23.31
C VAL A 7 2.62 15.56 -24.57
N ASN A 8 1.91 16.66 -24.49
CA ASN A 8 1.88 17.68 -25.53
C ASN A 8 2.57 18.93 -24.99
N TYR A 9 3.59 19.39 -25.71
CA TYR A 9 4.27 20.65 -25.48
C TYR A 9 3.97 21.56 -26.67
N HIS A 10 3.59 22.78 -26.38
CA HIS A 10 3.33 23.82 -27.37
C HIS A 10 3.90 25.15 -26.88
N ASP A 11 4.71 25.77 -27.69
CA ASP A 11 5.17 27.16 -27.54
C ASP A 11 4.92 27.92 -28.87
N ASP A 12 5.29 29.19 -28.90
CA ASP A 12 5.06 30.09 -30.08
C ASP A 12 5.75 29.61 -31.36
N THR A 13 6.73 28.71 -31.26
CA THR A 13 7.55 28.27 -32.42
C THR A 13 7.48 26.75 -32.66
N HIS A 14 7.19 25.97 -31.62
CA HIS A 14 7.24 24.51 -31.67
C HIS A 14 5.98 23.86 -31.08
N SER A 15 5.49 22.82 -31.75
CA SER A 15 4.47 21.92 -31.21
C SER A 15 4.99 20.51 -31.25
N PHE A 16 5.03 19.86 -30.08
CA PHE A 16 5.58 18.52 -29.94
C PHE A 16 4.64 17.64 -29.11
N THR A 17 4.31 16.46 -29.64
CA THR A 17 3.51 15.48 -28.92
C THR A 17 4.28 14.17 -28.82
N ASN A 18 4.45 13.65 -27.61
CA ASN A 18 5.11 12.39 -27.36
C ASN A 18 4.17 11.41 -26.65
N PHE A 19 4.26 10.14 -27.02
CA PHE A 19 3.51 9.05 -26.42
C PHE A 19 4.47 8.07 -25.76
N ARG A 20 4.26 7.78 -24.48
CA ARG A 20 5.02 6.78 -23.74
C ARG A 20 4.10 5.68 -23.22
N HIS A 21 4.43 4.44 -23.51
CA HIS A 21 3.74 3.29 -22.93
C HIS A 21 4.33 2.95 -21.56
N CYS A 22 3.52 3.03 -20.52
CA CYS A 22 3.90 2.72 -19.15
C CYS A 22 3.59 1.24 -18.85
N LYS A 23 4.63 0.39 -18.83
CA LYS A 23 4.48 -1.07 -18.68
C LYS A 23 4.23 -1.55 -17.24
N LYS A 24 4.44 -0.71 -16.23
CA LYS A 24 4.27 -1.08 -14.81
C LYS A 24 3.72 0.09 -14.01
N HIS A 25 2.63 -0.15 -13.32
CA HIS A 25 2.02 0.79 -12.38
C HIS A 25 2.42 0.39 -10.95
N ILE A 26 3.59 0.85 -10.50
CA ILE A 26 4.02 0.70 -9.11
C ILE A 26 3.99 2.10 -8.52
N ILE A 27 3.16 2.30 -7.50
CA ILE A 27 3.10 3.56 -6.76
C ILE A 27 4.20 3.52 -5.70
N ASP A 28 5.20 4.39 -5.85
CA ASP A 28 6.22 4.64 -4.84
C ASP A 28 6.08 6.08 -4.33
N MET A 29 5.46 6.23 -3.15
CA MET A 29 5.17 7.54 -2.57
C MET A 29 6.45 8.33 -2.24
N ALA A 30 7.56 7.66 -1.97
CA ALA A 30 8.84 8.32 -1.71
C ALA A 30 9.37 8.98 -2.99
N VAL A 31 9.34 8.25 -4.11
CA VAL A 31 9.75 8.79 -5.42
C VAL A 31 8.82 9.92 -5.85
N ILE A 32 7.51 9.77 -5.69
CA ILE A 32 6.54 10.83 -6.00
C ILE A 32 6.84 12.10 -5.20
N SER A 33 7.10 11.98 -3.90
CA SER A 33 7.44 13.13 -3.04
C SER A 33 8.76 13.78 -3.44
N GLU A 34 9.77 13.00 -3.78
CA GLU A 34 11.07 13.53 -4.21
C GLU A 34 10.98 14.23 -5.57
N VAL A 35 10.24 13.66 -6.53
CA VAL A 35 9.99 14.31 -7.84
C VAL A 35 9.18 15.60 -7.67
N SER A 36 8.18 15.59 -6.81
CA SER A 36 7.41 16.81 -6.51
C SER A 36 8.30 17.90 -5.90
N ARG A 37 9.17 17.56 -4.95
CA ARG A 37 10.14 18.52 -4.38
C ARG A 37 11.12 19.03 -5.43
N LEU A 38 11.62 18.16 -6.30
CA LEU A 38 12.52 18.53 -7.39
C LEU A 38 11.83 19.51 -8.35
N SER A 39 10.56 19.31 -8.68
CA SER A 39 9.78 20.20 -9.53
C SER A 39 9.65 21.59 -8.93
N TRP A 40 9.37 21.73 -7.63
CA TRP A 40 9.34 23.03 -6.96
C TRP A 40 10.72 23.67 -6.87
N ARG A 41 11.76 22.87 -6.60
CA ARG A 41 13.13 23.34 -6.51
C ARG A 41 13.65 23.85 -7.86
N SER A 42 13.31 23.19 -8.97
CA SER A 42 13.73 23.60 -10.30
C SER A 42 13.21 24.99 -10.69
N ILE A 43 12.01 25.34 -10.22
CA ILE A 43 11.43 26.69 -10.44
C ILE A 43 12.08 27.72 -9.52
N ALA A 44 12.40 27.37 -8.28
CA ALA A 44 12.95 28.30 -7.29
C ALA A 44 14.44 28.62 -7.52
N GLU A 45 15.21 27.69 -8.05
CA GLU A 45 16.68 27.78 -8.22
C GLU A 45 17.11 27.96 -9.68
N ASP A 46 16.16 28.15 -10.63
CA ASP A 46 16.41 28.23 -12.08
C ASP A 46 17.38 27.13 -12.58
N MET A 47 17.12 25.90 -12.19
CA MET A 47 17.95 24.75 -12.56
C MET A 47 18.04 24.57 -14.07
N THR A 48 19.23 24.27 -14.56
CA THR A 48 19.43 23.89 -15.96
C THR A 48 18.77 22.55 -16.26
N LEU A 49 18.43 22.32 -17.54
CA LEU A 49 17.79 21.07 -17.99
C LEU A 49 18.67 19.85 -17.68
N ASP A 50 19.98 19.99 -17.87
CA ASP A 50 20.96 18.91 -17.65
C ASP A 50 21.04 18.52 -16.16
N GLU A 51 21.04 19.51 -15.26
CA GLU A 51 21.01 19.28 -13.81
C GLU A 51 19.71 18.60 -13.38
N TYR A 52 18.57 19.04 -13.92
CA TYR A 52 17.27 18.44 -13.63
C TYR A 52 17.22 16.98 -14.09
N GLU A 53 17.71 16.69 -15.31
CA GLU A 53 17.74 15.33 -15.85
C GLU A 53 18.68 14.42 -15.06
N ALA A 54 19.84 14.93 -14.63
CA ALA A 54 20.79 14.18 -13.80
C ALA A 54 20.16 13.75 -12.47
N VAL A 55 19.49 14.67 -11.75
CA VAL A 55 18.81 14.38 -10.49
C VAL A 55 17.63 13.42 -10.71
N LEU A 56 16.84 13.63 -11.77
CA LEU A 56 15.70 12.76 -12.10
C LEU A 56 16.15 11.33 -12.40
N SER A 57 17.27 11.16 -13.12
CA SER A 57 17.84 9.85 -13.42
C SER A 57 18.35 9.13 -12.16
N GLU A 58 18.97 9.87 -11.23
CA GLU A 58 19.38 9.33 -9.92
C GLU A 58 18.18 8.85 -9.11
N LEU A 59 17.09 9.62 -9.07
CA LEU A 59 15.84 9.23 -8.40
C LEU A 59 15.23 7.97 -9.00
N GLY A 60 15.27 7.83 -10.33
CA GLY A 60 14.80 6.63 -11.04
C GLY A 60 15.63 5.37 -10.74
N MET A 61 16.90 5.51 -10.38
CA MET A 61 17.79 4.41 -10.01
C MET A 61 17.70 4.02 -8.53
N LYS A 62 17.20 4.89 -7.65
CA LYS A 62 17.00 4.60 -6.21
C LYS A 62 15.87 3.59 -5.99
N ARG A 63 16.19 2.32 -6.19
CA ARG A 63 15.25 1.21 -6.03
C ARG A 63 15.32 0.66 -4.60
N ASN A 64 14.16 0.57 -3.93
CA ASN A 64 13.96 -0.07 -2.62
C ASN A 64 14.71 0.58 -1.44
N ARG A 65 14.17 1.69 -0.93
CA ARG A 65 14.66 2.38 0.27
C ARG A 65 14.51 1.56 1.55
N TYR A 66 13.57 0.61 1.59
CA TYR A 66 13.22 -0.17 2.76
C TYR A 66 13.43 -1.66 2.56
N THR A 67 13.93 -2.31 3.60
CA THR A 67 14.03 -3.77 3.60
C THR A 67 12.64 -4.41 3.66
N PRO A 68 12.48 -5.65 3.16
CA PRO A 68 11.20 -6.35 3.23
C PRO A 68 10.64 -6.48 4.65
N TRP A 69 11.50 -6.56 5.66
CA TRP A 69 11.09 -6.62 7.06
C TRP A 69 10.57 -5.28 7.57
N GLN A 70 11.22 -4.17 7.23
CA GLN A 70 10.73 -2.84 7.60
C GLN A 70 9.34 -2.57 7.03
N VAL A 71 9.12 -2.93 5.76
CA VAL A 71 7.80 -2.79 5.12
C VAL A 71 6.75 -3.67 5.81
N ALA A 72 7.08 -4.93 6.12
CA ALA A 72 6.17 -5.83 6.81
C ALA A 72 5.80 -5.34 8.22
N ILE A 73 6.79 -4.85 8.98
CA ILE A 73 6.58 -4.30 10.33
C ILE A 73 5.70 -3.05 10.26
N GLY A 74 6.03 -2.10 9.38
CA GLY A 74 5.23 -0.88 9.20
C GLY A 74 3.78 -1.19 8.80
N SER A 75 3.58 -2.13 7.87
CA SER A 75 2.25 -2.57 7.45
C SER A 75 1.48 -3.27 8.58
N GLY A 76 2.18 -4.05 9.40
CA GLY A 76 1.58 -4.71 10.55
C GLY A 76 1.08 -3.72 11.61
N PHE A 77 1.89 -2.73 11.96
CA PHE A 77 1.46 -1.67 12.88
C PHE A 77 0.33 -0.81 12.31
N ALA A 78 0.34 -0.55 11.01
CA ALA A 78 -0.78 0.13 10.36
C ALA A 78 -2.08 -0.69 10.49
N CYS A 79 -2.01 -2.00 10.30
CA CYS A 79 -3.15 -2.91 10.46
C CYS A 79 -3.66 -2.92 11.90
N GLY A 80 -2.76 -2.94 12.89
CA GLY A 80 -3.11 -2.80 14.30
C GLY A 80 -3.77 -1.44 14.59
N GLY A 81 -3.27 -0.35 14.01
CA GLY A 81 -3.87 0.98 14.12
C GLY A 81 -5.32 1.01 13.61
N PHE A 82 -5.61 0.35 12.49
CA PHE A 82 -7.00 0.16 12.03
C PHE A 82 -7.83 -0.64 13.02
N CYS A 83 -7.25 -1.67 13.65
CA CYS A 83 -7.94 -2.43 14.69
C CYS A 83 -8.41 -1.51 15.84
N ILE A 84 -7.57 -0.60 16.29
CA ILE A 84 -7.94 0.41 17.31
C ILE A 84 -9.07 1.33 16.81
N GLN A 85 -9.03 1.78 15.56
CA GLN A 85 -10.10 2.57 14.98
C GLN A 85 -11.46 1.85 14.97
N PHE A 86 -11.45 0.53 14.89
CA PHE A 86 -12.63 -0.31 15.02
C PHE A 86 -13.03 -0.60 16.49
N GLY A 87 -12.37 0.05 17.45
CA GLY A 87 -12.72 -0.06 18.86
C GLY A 87 -12.09 -1.25 19.57
N CYS A 88 -11.00 -1.81 19.07
CA CYS A 88 -10.31 -2.91 19.76
C CYS A 88 -9.42 -2.43 20.92
N ASP A 89 -9.11 -3.36 21.82
CA ASP A 89 -8.18 -3.16 22.91
C ASP A 89 -6.71 -3.33 22.48
N TRP A 90 -5.77 -3.01 23.37
CA TRP A 90 -4.34 -3.10 23.11
C TRP A 90 -3.85 -4.52 22.83
N VAL A 91 -4.49 -5.54 23.43
CA VAL A 91 -4.13 -6.95 23.19
C VAL A 91 -4.48 -7.32 21.77
N SER A 92 -5.68 -6.99 21.32
CA SER A 92 -6.13 -7.18 19.94
C SER A 92 -5.28 -6.40 18.93
N PHE A 93 -4.81 -5.20 19.29
CA PHE A 93 -3.85 -4.44 18.47
C PHE A 93 -2.59 -5.25 18.18
N PHE A 94 -1.97 -5.86 19.21
CA PHE A 94 -0.78 -6.67 19.03
C PHE A 94 -1.06 -7.94 18.23
N TYR A 95 -2.20 -8.59 18.47
CA TYR A 95 -2.60 -9.77 17.70
C TYR A 95 -2.78 -9.46 16.22
N ALA A 96 -3.47 -8.38 15.89
CA ALA A 96 -3.63 -7.91 14.52
C ALA A 96 -2.28 -7.53 13.89
N SER A 97 -1.43 -6.82 14.62
CA SER A 97 -0.11 -6.38 14.13
C SER A 97 0.78 -7.58 13.79
N ILE A 98 0.89 -8.56 14.68
CA ILE A 98 1.74 -9.75 14.46
C ILE A 98 1.20 -10.58 13.30
N ALA A 99 -0.09 -10.85 13.27
CA ALA A 99 -0.73 -11.59 12.19
C ALA A 99 -0.53 -10.89 10.83
N ALA A 100 -0.66 -9.58 10.80
CA ALA A 100 -0.45 -8.77 9.61
C ALA A 100 1.01 -8.75 9.14
N ILE A 101 1.99 -8.66 10.05
CA ILE A 101 3.43 -8.77 9.72
C ILE A 101 3.71 -10.08 8.99
N LEU A 102 3.22 -11.19 9.53
CA LEU A 102 3.44 -12.51 8.93
C LEU A 102 2.74 -12.65 7.57
N GLY A 103 1.49 -12.20 7.47
CA GLY A 103 0.75 -12.18 6.21
C GLY A 103 1.44 -11.31 5.15
N PHE A 104 1.93 -10.14 5.52
CA PHE A 104 2.64 -9.24 4.60
C PHE A 104 3.97 -9.84 4.12
N ARG A 105 4.71 -10.50 5.01
CA ARG A 105 5.91 -11.25 4.64
C ARG A 105 5.61 -12.34 3.62
N LEU A 106 4.53 -13.09 3.84
CA LEU A 106 4.08 -14.12 2.90
C LEU A 106 3.71 -13.50 1.55
N LYS A 107 2.94 -12.40 1.53
CA LYS A 107 2.60 -11.67 0.29
C LYS A 107 3.84 -11.29 -0.51
N MET A 108 4.84 -10.71 0.16
CA MET A 108 6.08 -10.32 -0.50
C MET A 108 6.88 -11.51 -1.02
N TYR A 109 6.86 -12.62 -0.29
CA TYR A 109 7.51 -13.86 -0.71
C TYR A 109 6.85 -14.46 -1.95
N LEU A 110 5.51 -14.55 -1.97
CA LEU A 110 4.75 -15.03 -3.11
C LEU A 110 4.93 -14.12 -4.34
N GLY A 111 4.95 -12.81 -4.15
CA GLY A 111 5.22 -11.84 -5.22
C GLY A 111 6.60 -12.02 -5.86
N LYS A 112 7.64 -12.34 -5.07
CA LYS A 112 8.98 -12.65 -5.59
C LYS A 112 9.02 -13.95 -6.42
N ARG A 113 8.11 -14.88 -6.15
CA ARG A 113 7.98 -16.13 -6.91
C ARG A 113 7.16 -15.99 -8.20
N GLY A 114 6.70 -14.79 -8.53
CA GLY A 114 5.92 -14.55 -9.73
C GLY A 114 4.45 -15.00 -9.64
N THR A 115 3.96 -15.26 -8.43
CA THR A 115 2.54 -15.59 -8.22
C THR A 115 1.67 -14.40 -8.62
N ASN A 116 0.48 -14.69 -9.19
CA ASN A 116 -0.51 -13.67 -9.51
C ASN A 116 -0.78 -12.79 -8.27
N VAL A 117 -0.80 -11.46 -8.46
CA VAL A 117 -0.91 -10.48 -7.37
C VAL A 117 -2.19 -10.69 -6.56
N TYR A 118 -3.31 -10.97 -7.21
CA TYR A 118 -4.60 -11.20 -6.55
C TYR A 118 -4.60 -12.50 -5.74
N ALA A 119 -4.10 -13.59 -6.32
CA ALA A 119 -3.95 -14.86 -5.62
C ALA A 119 -2.99 -14.74 -4.42
N GLY A 120 -1.84 -14.09 -4.61
CA GLY A 120 -0.87 -13.84 -3.55
C GLY A 120 -1.46 -13.00 -2.41
N THR A 121 -2.26 -11.98 -2.72
CA THR A 121 -2.94 -11.15 -1.72
C THR A 121 -4.01 -11.96 -0.99
N GLY A 122 -4.85 -12.71 -1.69
CA GLY A 122 -5.89 -13.53 -1.08
C GLY A 122 -5.34 -14.60 -0.14
N ILE A 123 -4.30 -15.34 -0.57
CA ILE A 123 -3.62 -16.34 0.27
C ILE A 123 -3.02 -15.68 1.52
N SER A 124 -2.37 -14.53 1.36
CA SER A 124 -1.73 -13.83 2.47
C SER A 124 -2.76 -13.27 3.47
N ALA A 125 -3.89 -12.75 2.99
CA ALA A 125 -4.98 -12.29 3.83
C ALA A 125 -5.62 -13.46 4.59
N PHE A 126 -5.86 -14.58 3.91
CA PHE A 126 -6.38 -15.80 4.54
C PHE A 126 -5.45 -16.28 5.67
N VAL A 127 -4.15 -16.40 5.40
CA VAL A 127 -3.16 -16.83 6.41
C VAL A 127 -3.10 -15.84 7.57
N ALA A 128 -3.08 -14.52 7.31
CA ALA A 128 -3.10 -13.52 8.36
C ALA A 128 -4.35 -13.62 9.24
N THR A 129 -5.53 -13.80 8.63
CA THR A 129 -6.79 -13.96 9.35
C THR A 129 -6.81 -15.25 10.17
N MET A 130 -6.28 -16.35 9.66
CA MET A 130 -6.14 -17.60 10.39
C MET A 130 -5.23 -17.47 11.62
N ILE A 131 -4.10 -16.75 11.48
CA ILE A 131 -3.20 -16.46 12.61
C ILE A 131 -3.90 -15.58 13.65
N ALA A 132 -4.61 -14.53 13.20
CA ALA A 132 -5.39 -13.67 14.08
C ALA A 132 -6.49 -14.48 14.82
N TRP A 133 -7.14 -15.41 14.14
CA TRP A 133 -8.11 -16.30 14.74
C TRP A 133 -7.49 -17.20 15.82
N LEU A 134 -6.31 -17.79 15.55
CA LEU A 134 -5.59 -18.59 16.55
C LEU A 134 -5.24 -17.76 17.80
N PHE A 135 -4.79 -16.52 17.63
CA PHE A 135 -4.56 -15.62 18.75
C PHE A 135 -5.86 -15.28 19.51
N SER A 136 -6.96 -15.10 18.80
CA SER A 136 -8.27 -14.85 19.43
C SER A 136 -8.73 -16.00 20.33
N LEU A 137 -8.37 -17.24 20.00
CA LEU A 137 -8.65 -18.42 20.84
C LEU A 137 -7.95 -18.38 22.20
N LEU A 138 -6.85 -17.63 22.33
CA LEU A 138 -6.17 -17.42 23.62
C LEU A 138 -7.04 -16.61 24.60
N SER A 139 -7.95 -15.81 24.08
CA SER A 139 -8.88 -14.98 24.89
C SER A 139 -10.26 -15.61 25.04
N VAL A 140 -10.59 -16.64 24.23
CA VAL A 140 -11.93 -17.25 24.20
C VAL A 140 -11.82 -18.77 24.25
N GLY A 141 -12.71 -19.41 25.00
CA GLY A 141 -12.81 -20.86 25.05
C GLY A 141 -11.93 -21.52 26.12
N SER A 142 -11.69 -22.83 25.95
CA SER A 142 -10.94 -23.64 26.91
C SER A 142 -9.47 -23.24 27.09
N LEU A 143 -8.86 -22.64 26.06
CA LEU A 143 -7.48 -22.16 26.10
C LEU A 143 -7.32 -20.92 26.99
N ALA A 144 -8.37 -20.10 27.14
CA ALA A 144 -8.34 -18.93 28.01
C ALA A 144 -8.05 -19.28 29.48
N ALA A 145 -8.44 -20.46 29.92
CA ALA A 145 -8.17 -20.92 31.29
C ALA A 145 -6.68 -21.17 31.58
N TYR A 146 -5.86 -21.42 30.56
CA TYR A 146 -4.42 -21.70 30.68
C TYR A 146 -3.55 -20.50 30.35
N THR A 147 -4.13 -19.41 29.81
CA THR A 147 -3.39 -18.23 29.40
C THR A 147 -3.41 -17.15 30.49
N PRO A 148 -2.31 -16.38 30.66
CA PRO A 148 -2.25 -15.27 31.60
C PRO A 148 -3.27 -14.19 31.25
N GLN A 149 -3.88 -13.57 32.27
CA GLN A 149 -4.92 -12.53 32.12
C GLN A 149 -4.49 -11.36 31.22
N PHE A 150 -3.19 -11.02 31.18
CA PHE A 150 -2.72 -9.92 30.34
C PHE A 150 -2.77 -10.20 28.83
N LEU A 151 -2.95 -11.46 28.43
CA LEU A 151 -3.17 -11.84 27.03
C LEU A 151 -4.65 -11.92 26.65
N HIS A 152 -5.54 -11.70 27.60
CA HIS A 152 -6.98 -11.74 27.32
C HIS A 152 -7.42 -10.40 26.70
N SER A 153 -8.00 -10.48 25.51
CA SER A 153 -8.64 -9.34 24.85
C SER A 153 -10.13 -9.30 25.19
N ALA A 154 -10.63 -8.09 25.43
CA ALA A 154 -12.06 -7.83 25.53
C ALA A 154 -12.75 -7.84 24.15
N THR A 155 -11.98 -7.71 23.07
CA THR A 155 -12.47 -7.62 21.69
C THR A 155 -11.78 -8.65 20.78
N PRO A 156 -11.86 -9.94 21.07
CA PRO A 156 -11.03 -10.98 20.45
C PRO A 156 -11.26 -11.16 18.94
N TRP A 157 -12.40 -10.72 18.41
CA TRP A 157 -12.75 -10.89 16.98
C TRP A 157 -12.34 -9.72 16.08
N HIS A 158 -11.99 -8.58 16.64
CA HIS A 158 -11.58 -7.39 15.87
C HIS A 158 -10.29 -7.59 15.05
N PRO A 159 -9.28 -8.37 15.49
CA PRO A 159 -8.10 -8.66 14.71
C PRO A 159 -8.38 -9.32 13.36
N LEU A 160 -9.44 -10.13 13.26
CA LEU A 160 -9.83 -10.78 12.01
C LEU A 160 -10.26 -9.75 10.96
N LEU A 161 -11.07 -8.76 11.39
CA LEU A 161 -11.52 -7.68 10.51
C LEU A 161 -10.32 -6.85 10.00
N ALA A 162 -9.41 -6.48 10.91
CA ALA A 162 -8.21 -5.73 10.55
C ALA A 162 -7.33 -6.48 9.54
N CYS A 163 -7.14 -7.79 9.72
CA CYS A 163 -6.36 -8.62 8.80
C CYS A 163 -7.04 -8.78 7.43
N ALA A 164 -8.37 -8.77 7.36
CA ALA A 164 -9.10 -8.81 6.09
C ALA A 164 -8.87 -7.56 5.22
N LEU A 165 -8.43 -6.45 5.79
CA LEU A 165 -8.11 -5.22 5.04
C LEU A 165 -6.96 -5.37 4.04
N PHE A 166 -6.17 -6.44 4.08
CA PHE A 166 -5.22 -6.75 3.01
C PHE A 166 -5.86 -6.89 1.63
N ILE A 167 -7.14 -7.26 1.58
CA ILE A 167 -7.89 -7.45 0.34
C ILE A 167 -8.30 -6.10 -0.24
N VAL A 168 -8.46 -5.09 0.60
CA VAL A 168 -8.94 -3.77 0.17
C VAL A 168 -7.79 -2.94 -0.39
N PRO A 169 -7.77 -2.64 -1.69
CA PRO A 169 -6.75 -1.80 -2.31
C PRO A 169 -7.04 -0.32 -2.02
N GLY A 170 -6.60 0.18 -0.86
CA GLY A 170 -6.94 1.51 -0.34
C GLY A 170 -6.67 2.66 -1.30
N VAL A 171 -5.48 2.71 -1.92
CA VAL A 171 -5.12 3.79 -2.87
C VAL A 171 -5.99 3.77 -4.13
N PRO A 172 -6.19 2.64 -4.83
CA PRO A 172 -7.16 2.57 -5.93
C PRO A 172 -8.58 2.97 -5.53
N LEU A 173 -9.03 2.59 -4.33
CA LEU A 173 -10.37 2.95 -3.84
C LEU A 173 -10.51 4.45 -3.61
N ILE A 174 -9.53 5.10 -2.97
CA ILE A 174 -9.54 6.55 -2.77
C ILE A 174 -9.53 7.27 -4.11
N ASN A 175 -8.66 6.86 -5.03
CA ASN A 175 -8.59 7.46 -6.36
C ASN A 175 -9.87 7.25 -7.17
N PHE A 176 -10.50 6.07 -7.05
CA PHE A 176 -11.81 5.82 -7.65
C PHE A 176 -12.86 6.82 -7.16
N VAL A 177 -12.96 7.00 -5.84
CA VAL A 177 -13.93 7.95 -5.25
C VAL A 177 -13.59 9.38 -5.68
N SER A 178 -12.34 9.78 -5.68
CA SER A 178 -11.90 11.11 -6.14
C SER A 178 -12.26 11.35 -7.59
N ASP A 179 -11.96 10.41 -8.49
CA ASP A 179 -12.32 10.52 -9.91
C ASP A 179 -13.84 10.64 -10.11
N MET A 180 -14.63 9.92 -9.31
CA MET A 180 -16.10 10.02 -9.38
C MET A 180 -16.60 11.40 -8.94
N LEU A 181 -16.01 11.97 -7.88
CA LEU A 181 -16.36 13.30 -7.38
C LEU A 181 -15.94 14.41 -8.35
N ASP A 182 -14.80 14.21 -9.04
CA ASP A 182 -14.29 15.14 -10.05
C ASP A 182 -14.99 15.00 -11.42
N GLY A 183 -16.00 14.15 -11.53
CA GLY A 183 -16.78 13.92 -12.74
C GLY A 183 -16.11 13.00 -13.79
N HIS A 184 -14.96 12.42 -13.46
CA HIS A 184 -14.24 11.49 -14.34
C HIS A 184 -14.74 10.05 -14.19
N ILE A 185 -16.06 9.84 -14.44
CA ILE A 185 -16.78 8.59 -14.15
C ILE A 185 -16.14 7.38 -14.84
N GLN A 186 -15.77 7.48 -16.12
CA GLN A 186 -15.16 6.36 -16.85
C GLN A 186 -13.80 5.96 -16.27
N THR A 187 -12.99 6.94 -15.88
CA THR A 187 -11.69 6.72 -15.24
C THR A 187 -11.86 6.06 -13.89
N GLY A 188 -12.80 6.54 -13.07
CA GLY A 188 -13.14 5.97 -11.79
C GLY A 188 -13.57 4.50 -11.92
N ILE A 189 -14.56 4.20 -12.77
CA ILE A 189 -15.04 2.82 -12.98
C ILE A 189 -13.89 1.89 -13.42
N THR A 190 -13.05 2.33 -14.36
CA THR A 190 -11.91 1.52 -14.82
C THR A 190 -10.91 1.22 -13.70
N ARG A 191 -10.68 2.19 -12.78
CA ARG A 191 -9.83 1.96 -11.59
C ARG A 191 -10.46 1.02 -10.57
N ALA A 192 -11.78 1.05 -10.42
CA ALA A 192 -12.49 0.16 -9.51
C ALA A 192 -12.48 -1.30 -9.97
N LEU A 193 -12.42 -1.53 -11.30
CA LEU A 193 -12.46 -2.86 -11.92
C LEU A 193 -11.06 -3.47 -12.13
N ASN A 194 -9.98 -2.69 -12.00
CA ASN A 194 -8.58 -3.12 -12.08
C ASN A 194 -7.93 -3.20 -10.70
#